data_6fc34a7530e7bc614b4ed75602c1bce3
#
_entry.id   6fc34a7530e7bc614b4ed75602c1bce3
#
_cell.length_a   1.000
_cell.length_b   1.000
_cell.length_c   1.000
_cell.angle_alpha   90.00
_cell.angle_beta   90.00
_cell.angle_gamma   90.00
#
_symmetry.space_group_name_H-M   'P 1'
#
loop_
_entity.id
_entity.type
_entity.pdbx_description
1 polymer ?
#
loop_
_entity_poly.entity_id
_entity_poly.type
_entity_poly.pdbx_seq_one_letter_code
_entity_poly.pdbx_strand_id
1 'polypeptide(L)'
;KDGNECSLSYVLENQEKIKNMFGGIAGGSTYKFGLFQRNEDGMWVTGSGNKPTVLTEDKALELGKGIRDEIVKGAKLIENTQLNTKEDYDYLDLVLNQETKNTAKKVWVQKYYQILYPEKFVSFYTEEWIDHFLYALDIEPSEKFYGKKGQLAIVKRLSGLEDNEFSDALFDCFKQPKKFIRLGSSIDNGRSIAGEWREKGIVAIGWPKIGSLKHFAKGNSLNRENLVH
;
A
#
# COMPACT_ATOMS: atom_id res chain seq x y z
N LYS A 1 -13.78 -2.38 -15.78
CA LYS A 1 -13.30 -0.98 -15.68
C LYS A 1 -14.18 -0.20 -16.62
N ASP A 2 -15.24 0.30 -16.10
CA ASP A 2 -16.15 1.14 -16.84
C ASP A 2 -15.40 2.43 -17.11
N GLY A 3 -15.30 2.87 -18.34
CA GLY A 3 -14.67 4.16 -18.67
C GLY A 3 -15.43 5.36 -18.07
N ASN A 4 -16.10 5.14 -16.97
CA ASN A 4 -16.82 6.15 -16.22
C ASN A 4 -15.83 6.92 -15.33
N GLU A 5 -15.35 8.03 -15.86
CA GLU A 5 -14.43 8.95 -15.17
C GLU A 5 -15.00 9.52 -13.85
N CYS A 6 -16.30 9.35 -13.62
CA CYS A 6 -16.99 9.75 -12.39
C CYS A 6 -17.01 8.65 -11.31
N SER A 7 -16.54 7.44 -11.61
CA SER A 7 -16.53 6.37 -10.60
C SER A 7 -15.44 6.63 -9.53
N LEU A 8 -15.76 6.33 -8.27
CA LEU A 8 -14.81 6.49 -7.18
C LEU A 8 -13.50 5.74 -7.42
N SER A 9 -13.58 4.51 -7.95
CA SER A 9 -12.38 3.72 -8.28
C SER A 9 -11.51 4.39 -9.34
N TYR A 10 -12.12 4.97 -10.39
CA TYR A 10 -11.40 5.70 -11.42
C TYR A 10 -10.68 6.93 -10.84
N VAL A 11 -11.40 7.73 -10.06
CA VAL A 11 -10.82 8.92 -9.41
C VAL A 11 -9.66 8.53 -8.51
N LEU A 12 -9.82 7.52 -7.65
CA LEU A 12 -8.76 7.07 -6.74
C LEU A 12 -7.53 6.53 -7.48
N GLU A 13 -7.72 5.85 -8.61
CA GLU A 13 -6.61 5.31 -9.40
C GLU A 13 -5.91 6.36 -10.27
N ASN A 14 -6.63 7.38 -10.74
CA ASN A 14 -6.11 8.34 -11.73
C ASN A 14 -5.89 9.75 -11.19
N GLN A 15 -6.09 9.98 -9.90
CA GLN A 15 -5.98 11.32 -9.32
C GLN A 15 -4.59 11.94 -9.50
N GLU A 16 -3.53 11.13 -9.49
CA GLU A 16 -2.17 11.56 -9.79
C GLU A 16 -2.10 12.22 -11.17
N LYS A 17 -2.79 11.66 -12.17
CA LYS A 17 -2.87 12.21 -13.53
C LYS A 17 -3.79 13.43 -13.62
N ILE A 18 -4.86 13.45 -12.82
CA ILE A 18 -5.89 14.50 -12.89
C ILE A 18 -5.47 15.76 -12.13
N LYS A 19 -4.84 15.60 -10.95
CA LYS A 19 -4.50 16.70 -10.03
C LYS A 19 -3.02 16.79 -9.70
N ASN A 20 -2.16 16.01 -10.36
CA ASN A 20 -0.73 15.92 -10.04
C ASN A 20 -0.45 15.67 -8.54
N MET A 21 -1.27 14.82 -7.91
CA MET A 21 -1.14 14.49 -6.49
C MET A 21 -0.32 13.22 -6.31
N PHE A 22 0.64 13.25 -5.41
CA PHE A 22 1.45 12.09 -5.03
C PHE A 22 0.61 10.92 -4.49
N GLY A 23 1.15 9.70 -4.52
CA GLY A 23 0.53 8.54 -3.89
C GLY A 23 -0.50 7.83 -4.77
N GLY A 24 -0.16 7.57 -6.01
CA GLY A 24 -0.99 6.76 -6.92
C GLY A 24 -1.24 5.35 -6.37
N ILE A 25 -2.48 4.86 -6.49
CA ILE A 25 -2.86 3.48 -6.22
C ILE A 25 -3.26 2.73 -7.49
N ALA A 26 -2.88 3.28 -8.65
CA ALA A 26 -3.11 2.65 -9.94
C ALA A 26 -2.41 1.29 -10.04
N GLY A 27 -2.97 0.40 -10.81
CA GLY A 27 -2.44 -0.96 -10.99
C GLY A 27 -2.85 -1.94 -9.89
N GLY A 28 -2.26 -3.12 -9.92
CA GLY A 28 -2.65 -4.21 -9.05
C GLY A 28 -4.04 -4.79 -9.37
N SER A 29 -4.51 -5.69 -8.52
CA SER A 29 -5.79 -6.38 -8.70
C SER A 29 -6.96 -5.51 -8.28
N THR A 30 -8.09 -5.60 -9.01
CA THR A 30 -9.40 -5.00 -8.64
C THR A 30 -9.92 -5.50 -7.29
N TYR A 31 -9.44 -6.65 -6.81
CA TYR A 31 -9.76 -7.18 -5.48
C TYR A 31 -9.42 -6.20 -4.33
N LYS A 32 -8.54 -5.22 -4.58
CA LYS A 32 -8.21 -4.16 -3.58
C LYS A 32 -9.44 -3.39 -3.12
N PHE A 33 -10.46 -3.21 -3.98
CA PHE A 33 -11.71 -2.52 -3.64
C PHE A 33 -12.69 -3.38 -2.82
N GLY A 34 -12.46 -4.69 -2.76
CA GLY A 34 -13.27 -5.62 -1.95
C GLY A 34 -14.57 -6.10 -2.60
N LEU A 35 -15.05 -5.42 -3.62
CA LEU A 35 -16.21 -5.80 -4.43
C LEU A 35 -16.05 -5.25 -5.85
N PHE A 36 -16.28 -6.08 -6.87
CA PHE A 36 -16.27 -5.64 -8.27
C PHE A 36 -17.03 -6.64 -9.15
N GLN A 37 -17.42 -6.20 -10.35
CA GLN A 37 -18.01 -7.03 -11.37
C GLN A 37 -16.93 -7.48 -12.36
N ARG A 38 -16.84 -8.77 -12.65
CA ARG A 38 -15.90 -9.30 -13.65
C ARG A 38 -16.39 -8.98 -15.04
N ASN A 39 -15.50 -8.53 -15.92
CA ASN A 39 -15.85 -8.21 -17.31
C ASN A 39 -16.11 -9.47 -18.15
N GLU A 40 -15.52 -10.62 -17.78
CA GLU A 40 -15.57 -11.86 -18.57
C GLU A 40 -16.96 -12.52 -18.54
N ASP A 41 -17.63 -12.48 -17.42
CA ASP A 41 -18.92 -13.16 -17.19
C ASP A 41 -19.98 -12.29 -16.52
N GLY A 42 -19.67 -11.05 -16.21
CA GLY A 42 -20.59 -10.13 -15.53
C GLY A 42 -20.90 -10.48 -14.08
N MET A 43 -20.20 -11.45 -13.49
CA MET A 43 -20.48 -11.89 -12.13
C MET A 43 -19.87 -10.94 -11.09
N TRP A 44 -20.61 -10.71 -10.02
CA TRP A 44 -20.10 -9.97 -8.87
C TRP A 44 -19.16 -10.84 -8.03
N VAL A 45 -18.02 -10.27 -7.64
CA VAL A 45 -16.97 -11.02 -6.95
C VAL A 45 -16.41 -10.20 -5.77
N THR A 46 -16.11 -10.92 -4.68
CA THR A 46 -15.40 -10.41 -3.50
C THR A 46 -14.26 -11.39 -3.10
N GLY A 47 -13.52 -11.07 -2.05
CA GLY A 47 -12.43 -11.90 -1.53
C GLY A 47 -11.06 -11.48 -2.08
N SER A 48 -10.21 -12.46 -2.36
CA SER A 48 -8.87 -12.25 -2.93
C SER A 48 -8.71 -13.00 -4.25
N GLY A 49 -7.71 -12.63 -5.06
CA GLY A 49 -7.41 -13.32 -6.32
C GLY A 49 -7.20 -14.84 -6.17
N ASN A 50 -6.68 -15.27 -5.03
CA ASN A 50 -6.45 -16.70 -4.73
C ASN A 50 -7.70 -17.41 -4.18
N LYS A 51 -8.67 -16.66 -3.66
CA LYS A 51 -9.93 -17.17 -3.08
C LYS A 51 -11.08 -16.23 -3.45
N PRO A 52 -11.46 -16.18 -4.73
CA PRO A 52 -12.59 -15.38 -5.18
C PRO A 52 -13.90 -16.01 -4.72
N THR A 53 -14.82 -15.18 -4.27
CA THR A 53 -16.19 -15.58 -3.93
C THR A 53 -17.17 -14.88 -4.87
N VAL A 54 -17.93 -15.65 -5.62
CA VAL A 54 -18.99 -15.12 -6.49
C VAL A 54 -20.22 -14.81 -5.64
N LEU A 55 -20.82 -13.65 -5.89
CA LEU A 55 -22.01 -13.16 -5.19
C LEU A 55 -23.18 -13.03 -6.15
N THR A 56 -24.40 -13.21 -5.62
CA THR A 56 -25.61 -12.74 -6.29
C THR A 56 -25.65 -11.21 -6.26
N GLU A 57 -26.42 -10.61 -7.15
CA GLU A 57 -26.57 -9.15 -7.22
C GLU A 57 -27.04 -8.54 -5.89
N ASP A 58 -28.03 -9.17 -5.24
CA ASP A 58 -28.54 -8.72 -3.94
C ASP A 58 -27.44 -8.70 -2.87
N LYS A 59 -26.65 -9.79 -2.78
CA LYS A 59 -25.52 -9.88 -1.83
C LYS A 59 -24.42 -8.89 -2.16
N ALA A 60 -24.17 -8.65 -3.43
CA ALA A 60 -23.20 -7.65 -3.86
C ALA A 60 -23.65 -6.24 -3.49
N LEU A 61 -24.94 -5.95 -3.67
CA LEU A 61 -25.54 -4.66 -3.29
C LEU A 61 -25.49 -4.45 -1.76
N GLU A 62 -25.82 -5.47 -0.98
CA GLU A 62 -25.74 -5.45 0.48
C GLU A 62 -24.29 -5.18 0.95
N LEU A 63 -23.32 -5.92 0.40
CA LEU A 63 -21.91 -5.73 0.71
C LEU A 63 -21.43 -4.33 0.32
N GLY A 64 -21.80 -3.85 -0.86
CA GLY A 64 -21.44 -2.51 -1.33
C GLY A 64 -22.01 -1.40 -0.45
N LYS A 65 -23.26 -1.53 0.00
CA LYS A 65 -23.86 -0.61 0.97
C LYS A 65 -23.11 -0.64 2.30
N GLY A 66 -22.77 -1.83 2.81
CA GLY A 66 -22.00 -1.98 4.03
C GLY A 66 -20.64 -1.29 3.96
N ILE A 67 -19.89 -1.51 2.88
CA ILE A 67 -18.59 -0.85 2.65
C ILE A 67 -18.76 0.68 2.60
N ARG A 68 -19.74 1.18 1.87
CA ARG A 68 -20.03 2.62 1.80
C ARG A 68 -20.32 3.19 3.19
N ASP A 69 -21.16 2.53 3.97
CA ASP A 69 -21.58 3.02 5.29
C ASP A 69 -20.39 3.06 6.26
N GLU A 70 -19.50 2.07 6.23
CA GLU A 70 -18.25 2.07 6.99
C GLU A 70 -17.33 3.22 6.60
N ILE A 71 -17.16 3.50 5.29
CA ILE A 71 -16.33 4.60 4.79
C ILE A 71 -16.88 5.95 5.22
N VAL A 72 -18.20 6.14 5.08
CA VAL A 72 -18.86 7.39 5.49
C VAL A 72 -18.75 7.59 6.99
N LYS A 73 -18.91 6.51 7.78
CA LYS A 73 -18.74 6.55 9.24
C LYS A 73 -17.31 6.95 9.61
N GLY A 74 -16.31 6.33 8.98
CA GLY A 74 -14.90 6.67 9.19
C GLY A 74 -14.59 8.11 8.81
N ALA A 75 -15.11 8.61 7.68
CA ALA A 75 -14.93 9.99 7.26
C ALA A 75 -15.48 10.99 8.31
N LYS A 76 -16.69 10.75 8.84
CA LYS A 76 -17.29 11.55 9.91
C LYS A 76 -16.48 11.53 11.20
N LEU A 77 -15.91 10.36 11.56
CA LEU A 77 -15.03 10.25 12.73
C LEU A 77 -13.79 11.13 12.55
N ILE A 78 -13.15 11.05 11.40
CA ILE A 78 -11.96 11.86 11.06
C ILE A 78 -12.31 13.36 11.07
N GLU A 79 -13.43 13.73 10.46
CA GLU A 79 -13.89 15.11 10.40
C GLU A 79 -14.02 15.73 11.81
N ASN A 80 -14.67 14.99 12.72
CA ASN A 80 -14.99 15.47 14.06
C ASN A 80 -13.85 15.29 15.09
N THR A 81 -12.73 14.66 14.70
CA THR A 81 -11.58 14.46 15.59
C THR A 81 -10.53 15.53 15.35
N GLN A 82 -10.12 16.23 16.41
CA GLN A 82 -8.93 17.06 16.37
C GLN A 82 -7.70 16.15 16.40
N LEU A 83 -6.79 16.36 15.44
CA LEU A 83 -5.60 15.50 15.23
C LEU A 83 -4.35 16.38 15.31
N ASN A 84 -3.97 16.73 16.51
CA ASN A 84 -2.83 17.63 16.79
C ASN A 84 -1.59 16.87 17.26
N THR A 85 -1.77 15.79 18.01
CA THR A 85 -0.72 15.02 18.64
C THR A 85 -0.70 13.58 18.12
N LYS A 86 0.40 12.86 18.37
CA LYS A 86 0.51 11.42 18.08
C LYS A 86 -0.60 10.62 18.80
N GLU A 87 -0.90 10.99 20.04
CA GLU A 87 -1.91 10.35 20.87
C GLU A 87 -3.31 10.48 20.27
N ASP A 88 -3.63 11.62 19.68
CA ASP A 88 -4.91 11.83 18.96
C ASP A 88 -5.02 10.86 17.78
N TYR A 89 -3.94 10.66 17.03
CA TYR A 89 -3.91 9.71 15.91
C TYR A 89 -3.91 8.25 16.38
N ASP A 90 -3.25 7.93 17.48
CA ASP A 90 -3.30 6.61 18.09
C ASP A 90 -4.72 6.27 18.56
N TYR A 91 -5.43 7.24 19.13
CA TYR A 91 -6.83 7.11 19.49
C TYR A 91 -7.73 6.95 18.26
N LEU A 92 -7.49 7.76 17.21
CA LEU A 92 -8.21 7.63 15.94
C LEU A 92 -8.08 6.21 15.36
N ASP A 93 -6.88 5.61 15.41
CA ASP A 93 -6.67 4.23 14.93
C ASP A 93 -7.56 3.24 15.64
N LEU A 94 -7.66 3.35 16.96
CA LEU A 94 -8.52 2.46 17.77
C LEU A 94 -10.00 2.60 17.39
N VAL A 95 -10.48 3.84 17.31
CA VAL A 95 -11.89 4.12 17.01
C VAL A 95 -12.23 3.70 15.58
N LEU A 96 -11.38 4.01 14.59
CA LEU A 96 -11.60 3.61 13.21
C LEU A 96 -11.67 2.08 13.09
N ASN A 97 -10.78 1.35 13.74
CA ASN A 97 -10.77 -0.11 13.70
C ASN A 97 -12.05 -0.72 14.29
N GLN A 98 -12.56 -0.16 15.38
CA GLN A 98 -13.80 -0.59 15.99
C GLN A 98 -15.02 -0.30 15.10
N GLU A 99 -15.09 0.91 14.58
CA GLU A 99 -16.29 1.44 13.93
C GLU A 99 -16.42 1.07 12.45
N THR A 100 -15.30 0.72 11.78
CA THR A 100 -15.24 0.41 10.33
C THR A 100 -14.81 -1.02 10.03
N LYS A 101 -14.79 -1.92 11.01
CA LYS A 101 -14.41 -3.34 10.84
C LYS A 101 -13.15 -3.53 9.99
N ASN A 102 -12.12 -2.73 10.23
CA ASN A 102 -10.86 -2.68 9.48
C ASN A 102 -10.96 -2.18 8.01
N THR A 103 -12.12 -1.69 7.55
CA THR A 103 -12.23 -1.07 6.22
C THR A 103 -11.29 0.13 6.09
N ALA A 104 -11.12 0.91 7.15
CA ALA A 104 -10.18 2.05 7.20
C ALA A 104 -8.71 1.67 6.94
N LYS A 105 -8.31 0.41 7.12
CA LYS A 105 -6.95 -0.07 6.85
C LYS A 105 -6.68 -0.39 5.38
N LYS A 106 -7.71 -0.45 4.55
CA LYS A 106 -7.52 -0.70 3.11
C LYS A 106 -6.87 0.50 2.45
N VAL A 107 -5.84 0.27 1.65
CA VAL A 107 -5.05 1.31 0.97
C VAL A 107 -5.92 2.33 0.22
N TRP A 108 -6.92 1.88 -0.51
CA TRP A 108 -7.80 2.78 -1.26
C TRP A 108 -8.72 3.63 -0.37
N VAL A 109 -9.10 3.12 0.82
CA VAL A 109 -9.87 3.89 1.82
C VAL A 109 -8.99 4.93 2.49
N GLN A 110 -7.74 4.58 2.79
CA GLN A 110 -6.76 5.53 3.31
C GLN A 110 -6.51 6.67 2.32
N LYS A 111 -6.41 6.35 1.02
CA LYS A 111 -6.30 7.37 -0.03
C LYS A 111 -7.56 8.24 -0.08
N TYR A 112 -8.74 7.64 0.00
CA TYR A 112 -9.99 8.39 0.05
C TYR A 112 -10.02 9.38 1.21
N TYR A 113 -9.63 8.97 2.42
CA TYR A 113 -9.56 9.85 3.59
C TYR A 113 -8.50 10.94 3.44
N GLN A 114 -7.35 10.63 2.85
CA GLN A 114 -6.31 11.63 2.59
C GLN A 114 -6.79 12.69 1.58
N ILE A 115 -7.57 12.30 0.58
CA ILE A 115 -8.16 13.23 -0.39
C ILE A 115 -9.20 14.16 0.25
N LEU A 116 -10.00 13.62 1.18
CA LEU A 116 -11.00 14.41 1.90
C LEU A 116 -10.37 15.36 2.94
N TYR A 117 -9.29 14.91 3.58
CA TYR A 117 -8.65 15.59 4.70
C TYR A 117 -7.14 15.69 4.49
N PRO A 118 -6.68 16.40 3.44
CA PRO A 118 -5.25 16.46 3.09
C PRO A 118 -4.41 17.13 4.18
N GLU A 119 -5.01 17.98 5.00
CA GLU A 119 -4.36 18.62 6.15
C GLU A 119 -4.11 17.66 7.32
N LYS A 120 -4.91 16.56 7.39
CA LYS A 120 -4.82 15.57 8.47
C LYS A 120 -3.92 14.38 8.12
N PHE A 121 -3.64 14.13 6.86
CA PHE A 121 -2.91 12.94 6.41
C PHE A 121 -1.80 13.27 5.40
N VAL A 122 -0.98 12.25 5.13
CA VAL A 122 0.07 12.25 4.10
C VAL A 122 -0.23 11.16 3.07
N SER A 123 0.31 11.31 1.86
CA SER A 123 0.08 10.41 0.72
C SER A 123 0.89 9.10 0.76
N PHE A 124 1.31 8.66 1.94
CA PHE A 124 1.95 7.36 2.13
C PHE A 124 0.96 6.36 2.73
N TYR A 125 0.82 5.17 2.13
CA TYR A 125 -0.23 4.20 2.47
C TYR A 125 0.31 2.85 2.96
N THR A 126 1.61 2.64 2.99
CA THR A 126 2.24 1.42 3.51
C THR A 126 3.15 1.72 4.67
N GLU A 127 3.17 0.83 5.67
CA GLU A 127 4.00 0.99 6.86
C GLU A 127 5.48 1.08 6.52
N GLU A 128 5.94 0.29 5.52
CA GLU A 128 7.34 0.29 5.08
C GLU A 128 7.85 1.70 4.72
N TRP A 129 7.04 2.48 3.99
CA TRP A 129 7.41 3.83 3.60
C TRP A 129 7.32 4.82 4.76
N ILE A 130 6.26 4.69 5.56
CA ILE A 130 6.03 5.57 6.71
C ILE A 130 7.14 5.37 7.74
N ASP A 131 7.45 4.12 8.11
CA ASP A 131 8.51 3.79 9.07
C ASP A 131 9.88 4.26 8.56
N HIS A 132 10.17 4.06 7.27
CA HIS A 132 11.41 4.54 6.65
C HIS A 132 11.62 6.04 6.86
N PHE A 133 10.62 6.85 6.56
CA PHE A 133 10.73 8.29 6.71
C PHE A 133 10.73 8.74 8.17
N LEU A 134 9.96 8.10 9.04
CA LEU A 134 9.99 8.40 10.47
C LEU A 134 11.38 8.14 11.07
N TYR A 135 11.96 6.98 10.82
CA TYR A 135 13.33 6.68 11.27
C TYR A 135 14.38 7.62 10.66
N ALA A 136 14.23 7.99 9.38
CA ALA A 136 15.13 8.92 8.74
C ALA A 136 15.05 10.34 9.33
N LEU A 137 13.91 10.69 9.93
CA LEU A 137 13.68 11.93 10.67
C LEU A 137 14.01 11.83 12.16
N ASP A 138 14.58 10.70 12.61
CA ASP A 138 14.86 10.40 14.03
C ASP A 138 13.59 10.40 14.92
N ILE A 139 12.49 9.93 14.36
CA ILE A 139 11.20 9.78 15.04
C ILE A 139 10.90 8.30 15.23
N GLU A 140 10.72 7.85 16.48
CA GLU A 140 10.28 6.48 16.75
C GLU A 140 8.83 6.28 16.29
N PRO A 141 8.56 5.32 15.38
CA PRO A 141 7.21 5.10 14.87
C PRO A 141 6.25 4.62 15.95
N SER A 142 5.02 5.12 15.93
CA SER A 142 3.93 4.58 16.74
C SER A 142 3.69 3.10 16.42
N GLU A 143 3.18 2.34 17.38
CA GLU A 143 2.69 0.98 17.15
C GLU A 143 1.39 0.95 16.33
N LYS A 144 0.68 2.07 16.24
CA LYS A 144 -0.59 2.21 15.53
C LYS A 144 -0.38 2.77 14.14
N PHE A 145 -1.08 2.19 13.15
CA PHE A 145 -0.94 2.61 11.75
C PHE A 145 -1.27 4.10 11.53
N TYR A 146 -2.43 4.54 12.03
CA TYR A 146 -2.80 5.97 11.93
C TYR A 146 -1.93 6.85 12.81
N GLY A 147 -1.39 6.34 13.91
CA GLY A 147 -0.38 7.03 14.72
C GLY A 147 0.88 7.36 13.92
N LYS A 148 1.43 6.37 13.19
CA LYS A 148 2.56 6.57 12.28
C LYS A 148 2.24 7.61 11.20
N LYS A 149 1.08 7.50 10.54
CA LYS A 149 0.63 8.49 9.55
C LYS A 149 0.51 9.88 10.15
N GLY A 150 -0.01 9.96 11.37
CA GLY A 150 -0.15 11.19 12.11
C GLY A 150 1.17 11.85 12.43
N GLN A 151 2.18 11.07 12.83
CA GLN A 151 3.53 11.60 13.07
C GLN A 151 4.09 12.30 11.82
N LEU A 152 3.98 11.69 10.64
CA LEU A 152 4.38 12.35 9.38
C LEU A 152 3.49 13.55 9.03
N ALA A 153 2.17 13.48 9.29
CA ALA A 153 1.28 14.60 9.06
C ALA A 153 1.59 15.80 9.96
N ILE A 154 2.03 15.55 11.20
CA ILE A 154 2.51 16.61 12.11
C ILE A 154 3.78 17.25 11.55
N VAL A 155 4.76 16.44 11.10
CA VAL A 155 5.99 16.97 10.47
C VAL A 155 5.65 17.80 9.23
N LYS A 156 4.73 17.32 8.37
CA LYS A 156 4.26 18.08 7.21
C LYS A 156 3.69 19.45 7.61
N ARG A 157 2.80 19.50 8.60
CA ARG A 157 2.24 20.78 9.09
C ARG A 157 3.31 21.73 9.64
N LEU A 158 4.28 21.20 10.37
CA LEU A 158 5.38 22.00 10.91
C LEU A 158 6.32 22.52 9.82
N SER A 159 6.48 21.79 8.71
CA SER A 159 7.28 22.23 7.57
C SER A 159 6.62 23.34 6.76
N GLY A 160 5.30 23.48 6.83
CA GLY A 160 4.52 24.42 6.01
C GLY A 160 4.43 24.03 4.53
N LEU A 161 4.89 22.82 4.15
CA LEU A 161 4.87 22.33 2.77
C LEU A 161 3.52 21.71 2.42
N GLU A 162 3.12 21.87 1.16
CA GLU A 162 2.00 21.14 0.60
C GLU A 162 2.36 19.65 0.45
N ASP A 163 1.35 18.78 0.28
CA ASP A 163 1.54 17.32 0.34
C ASP A 163 2.53 16.77 -0.71
N ASN A 164 2.51 17.32 -1.93
CA ASN A 164 3.45 16.94 -2.98
C ASN A 164 4.88 17.40 -2.66
N GLU A 165 5.03 18.67 -2.27
CA GLU A 165 6.33 19.25 -1.91
C GLU A 165 6.95 18.51 -0.73
N PHE A 166 6.14 18.17 0.28
CA PHE A 166 6.58 17.39 1.42
C PHE A 166 7.03 15.97 1.01
N SER A 167 6.27 15.33 0.15
CA SER A 167 6.62 14.00 -0.36
C SER A 167 7.90 14.02 -1.18
N ASP A 168 8.05 14.98 -2.09
CA ASP A 168 9.24 15.16 -2.90
C ASP A 168 10.47 15.46 -2.03
N ALA A 169 10.34 16.32 -1.02
CA ALA A 169 11.40 16.61 -0.08
C ALA A 169 11.87 15.36 0.69
N LEU A 170 10.93 14.51 1.14
CA LEU A 170 11.29 13.25 1.80
C LEU A 170 12.03 12.30 0.85
N PHE A 171 11.59 12.19 -0.42
CA PHE A 171 12.26 11.38 -1.42
C PHE A 171 13.65 11.91 -1.78
N ASP A 172 13.80 13.20 -1.90
CA ASP A 172 15.08 13.81 -2.25
C ASP A 172 16.10 13.66 -1.14
N CYS A 173 15.68 13.86 0.11
CA CYS A 173 16.56 13.75 1.27
C CYS A 173 16.89 12.28 1.61
N PHE A 174 15.90 11.41 1.64
CA PHE A 174 16.06 10.08 2.25
C PHE A 174 15.96 8.92 1.26
N LYS A 175 15.54 9.19 0.02
CA LYS A 175 15.37 8.19 -1.05
C LYS A 175 14.32 7.13 -0.69
N GLN A 176 14.31 6.04 -1.44
CA GLN A 176 13.37 4.93 -1.23
C GLN A 176 13.85 3.99 -0.12
N PRO A 177 12.94 3.31 0.59
CA PRO A 177 13.31 2.24 1.51
C PRO A 177 14.17 1.19 0.80
N LYS A 178 15.26 0.79 1.46
CA LYS A 178 16.10 -0.28 0.92
C LYS A 178 15.37 -1.61 1.02
N LYS A 179 15.22 -2.29 -0.11
CA LYS A 179 14.64 -3.64 -0.13
C LYS A 179 15.71 -4.66 0.21
N PHE A 180 15.47 -5.43 1.26
CA PHE A 180 16.30 -6.56 1.64
C PHE A 180 15.60 -7.85 1.21
N ILE A 181 16.30 -8.69 0.45
CA ILE A 181 15.81 -10.00 0.05
C ILE A 181 16.48 -11.04 0.95
N ARG A 182 15.69 -11.76 1.73
CA ARG A 182 16.20 -12.92 2.48
C ARG A 182 16.31 -14.13 1.56
N LEU A 183 17.51 -14.63 1.36
CA LEU A 183 17.77 -15.84 0.61
C LEU A 183 18.10 -16.98 1.57
N GLY A 184 17.49 -18.14 1.33
CA GLY A 184 17.87 -19.36 2.02
C GLY A 184 19.26 -19.82 1.55
N SER A 185 20.17 -20.05 2.50
CA SER A 185 21.53 -20.48 2.23
C SER A 185 21.80 -21.94 2.68
N SER A 186 20.75 -22.71 2.96
CA SER A 186 20.86 -24.11 3.36
C SER A 186 20.84 -25.02 2.15
N ILE A 187 21.66 -26.05 2.18
CA ILE A 187 21.64 -27.18 1.25
C ILE A 187 20.99 -28.41 1.92
N ASP A 188 20.72 -29.46 1.17
CA ASP A 188 19.90 -30.65 1.57
C ASP A 188 20.27 -31.29 2.92
N ASN A 189 21.49 -31.13 3.37
CA ASN A 189 21.94 -31.63 4.69
C ASN A 189 21.84 -30.60 5.82
N GLY A 190 21.17 -29.47 5.59
CA GLY A 190 21.02 -28.37 6.58
C GLY A 190 22.28 -27.51 6.74
N ARG A 191 23.36 -27.78 6.01
CA ARG A 191 24.57 -26.92 6.06
C ARG A 191 24.31 -25.57 5.42
N SER A 192 24.73 -24.51 6.11
CA SER A 192 24.67 -23.15 5.55
C SER A 192 25.89 -22.88 4.66
N ILE A 193 25.65 -22.37 3.46
CA ILE A 193 26.68 -21.91 2.51
C ILE A 193 26.82 -20.39 2.46
N ALA A 194 26.21 -19.69 3.41
CA ALA A 194 26.28 -18.23 3.48
C ALA A 194 27.71 -17.70 3.64
N GLY A 195 28.58 -18.44 4.34
CA GLY A 195 30.00 -18.09 4.48
C GLY A 195 30.71 -18.09 3.13
N GLU A 196 30.55 -19.15 2.35
CA GLU A 196 31.14 -19.27 1.01
C GLU A 196 30.65 -18.17 0.05
N TRP A 197 29.37 -17.80 0.14
CA TRP A 197 28.81 -16.72 -0.66
C TRP A 197 29.42 -15.37 -0.32
N ARG A 198 29.63 -15.13 0.98
CA ARG A 198 30.24 -13.88 1.46
C ARG A 198 31.69 -13.76 1.01
N GLU A 199 32.48 -14.82 1.14
CA GLU A 199 33.87 -14.86 0.71
C GLU A 199 34.05 -14.64 -0.78
N LYS A 200 33.14 -15.22 -1.60
CA LYS A 200 33.17 -15.11 -3.05
C LYS A 200 32.45 -13.86 -3.59
N GLY A 201 31.82 -13.08 -2.75
CA GLY A 201 31.01 -11.91 -3.16
C GLY A 201 29.84 -12.27 -4.09
N ILE A 202 29.26 -13.47 -3.94
CA ILE A 202 28.19 -13.98 -4.79
C ILE A 202 26.95 -14.34 -3.97
N VAL A 203 25.82 -14.41 -4.68
CA VAL A 203 24.59 -15.05 -4.23
C VAL A 203 24.19 -16.07 -5.30
N ALA A 204 23.89 -17.29 -4.92
CA ALA A 204 23.49 -18.34 -5.84
C ALA A 204 22.08 -18.85 -5.52
N ILE A 205 21.31 -19.14 -6.55
CA ILE A 205 20.01 -19.81 -6.47
C ILE A 205 20.25 -21.27 -6.89
N GLY A 206 19.79 -22.22 -6.07
CA GLY A 206 20.03 -23.64 -6.25
C GLY A 206 19.25 -24.31 -7.38
N TRP A 207 19.18 -23.67 -8.54
CA TRP A 207 18.54 -24.22 -9.74
C TRP A 207 19.57 -24.43 -10.86
N PRO A 208 20.33 -25.56 -10.83
CA PRO A 208 21.46 -25.75 -11.73
C PRO A 208 21.10 -25.78 -13.21
N LYS A 209 19.82 -26.03 -13.54
CA LYS A 209 19.36 -26.07 -14.93
C LYS A 209 19.16 -24.68 -15.57
N ILE A 210 19.09 -23.61 -14.77
CA ILE A 210 18.85 -22.25 -15.27
C ILE A 210 20.13 -21.61 -15.84
N GLY A 211 21.31 -22.07 -15.41
CA GLY A 211 22.58 -21.50 -15.84
C GLY A 211 22.80 -20.06 -15.35
N SER A 212 23.58 -19.28 -16.09
CA SER A 212 23.90 -17.90 -15.72
C SER A 212 22.76 -16.93 -16.05
N LEU A 213 22.27 -16.21 -15.05
CA LEU A 213 21.25 -15.15 -15.21
C LEU A 213 21.81 -13.86 -15.82
N LYS A 214 23.12 -13.78 -16.16
CA LYS A 214 23.72 -12.58 -16.73
C LYS A 214 23.05 -12.11 -18.03
N HIS A 215 22.51 -13.05 -18.80
CA HIS A 215 21.82 -12.73 -20.05
C HIS A 215 20.44 -12.08 -19.83
N PHE A 216 19.84 -12.25 -18.66
CA PHE A 216 18.54 -11.71 -18.30
C PHE A 216 18.64 -10.35 -17.58
N ALA A 217 19.85 -9.96 -17.16
CA ALA A 217 20.08 -8.74 -16.41
C ALA A 217 20.14 -7.46 -17.27
N LYS A 218 19.99 -7.57 -18.60
CA LYS A 218 20.03 -6.42 -19.54
C LYS A 218 18.68 -5.78 -19.83
N GLY A 219 17.74 -5.86 -18.93
CA GLY A 219 16.45 -5.18 -19.06
C GLY A 219 15.77 -5.10 -17.69
N ASN A 220 15.06 -4.02 -17.46
CA ASN A 220 14.40 -3.70 -16.18
C ASN A 220 13.24 -4.65 -15.80
N SER A 221 13.07 -5.79 -16.44
CA SER A 221 12.10 -6.81 -16.05
C SER A 221 12.59 -8.20 -16.44
N LEU A 222 12.68 -9.09 -15.47
CA LEU A 222 12.71 -10.54 -15.69
C LEU A 222 11.33 -10.94 -16.25
N ASN A 223 11.26 -11.15 -17.56
CA ASN A 223 10.03 -11.60 -18.19
C ASN A 223 9.84 -13.08 -17.85
N ARG A 224 8.74 -13.41 -17.15
CA ARG A 224 8.40 -14.77 -16.70
C ARG A 224 8.36 -15.80 -17.85
N GLU A 225 8.03 -15.33 -19.05
CA GLU A 225 7.93 -16.17 -20.26
C GLU A 225 9.27 -16.74 -20.73
N ASN A 226 10.40 -16.11 -20.35
CA ASN A 226 11.73 -16.57 -20.71
C ASN A 226 12.37 -17.54 -19.68
N LEU A 227 11.65 -17.91 -18.64
CA LEU A 227 12.12 -18.82 -17.59
C LEU A 227 11.57 -20.24 -17.72
N VAL A 228 10.76 -20.52 -18.73
CA VAL A 228 10.13 -21.83 -18.98
C VAL A 228 10.65 -22.39 -20.30
N HIS A 229 11.87 -22.91 -20.28
CA HIS A 229 12.35 -23.90 -21.26
C HIS A 229 13.36 -24.82 -20.60
#